data_df60b798a475bdd76181b76230364655
#
_entry.id   df60b798a475bdd76181b76230364655
#
_cell.length_a   1.000
_cell.length_b   1.000
_cell.length_c   1.000
_cell.angle_alpha   90.00
_cell.angle_beta   90.00
_cell.angle_gamma   90.00
#
_symmetry.space_group_name_H-M   'P 1'
#
loop_
_entity.id
_entity.type
_entity.pdbx_description
1 polymer ?
#
loop_
_entity_poly.entity_id
_entity_poly.type
_entity_poly.pdbx_seq_one_letter_code
_entity_poly.pdbx_strand_id
1 'polypeptide(L)'
;MEKKSKAVAALACAALLVLIGAGCARCTMVHGTQQDPVERGQEEGAADEADAAKDSLEKLLGTKWTSKDGKATLSIINGAFVERAADEEKVTYWEPENANADDGGFSESVWVSDSITSAQTPSLVRVDAVENGGMAITCDSFKISATYLIDAPEDGELAISGNIDHLATLAGVEKDGIVGCLQDFVRSRSPYAKTATWDGEVYIDANDNKTSSTFTLDDPNGTIVTIVVDGAAGKISAM
;
A
#
# COMPACT_ATOMS: atom_id res chain seq x y z
N MET A 1 -35.28 -8.98 -32.90
CA MET A 1 -35.24 -7.77 -32.08
C MET A 1 -34.13 -7.91 -31.04
N GLU A 2 -32.84 -7.94 -31.46
CA GLU A 2 -31.71 -8.25 -30.54
C GLU A 2 -30.43 -7.49 -30.96
N LYS A 3 -30.49 -6.20 -31.09
CA LYS A 3 -29.32 -5.34 -31.42
C LYS A 3 -29.20 -4.03 -30.64
N LYS A 4 -29.99 -3.80 -29.59
CA LYS A 4 -29.96 -2.54 -28.82
C LYS A 4 -29.36 -2.64 -27.42
N SER A 5 -28.95 -3.83 -26.96
CA SER A 5 -28.43 -4.03 -25.57
C SER A 5 -26.92 -3.91 -25.42
N LYS A 6 -26.13 -3.88 -26.50
CA LYS A 6 -24.65 -3.86 -26.41
C LYS A 6 -24.01 -2.46 -26.47
N ALA A 7 -24.79 -1.43 -26.76
CA ALA A 7 -24.25 -0.07 -26.87
C ALA A 7 -24.27 0.73 -25.55
N VAL A 8 -25.02 0.29 -24.54
CA VAL A 8 -25.15 1.01 -23.27
C VAL A 8 -24.04 0.64 -22.27
N ALA A 9 -23.46 -0.55 -22.37
CA ALA A 9 -22.37 -1.00 -21.49
C ALA A 9 -21.01 -0.36 -21.80
N ALA A 10 -20.81 0.12 -23.03
CA ALA A 10 -19.53 0.73 -23.42
C ALA A 10 -19.39 2.21 -23.02
N LEU A 11 -20.49 2.91 -22.71
CA LEU A 11 -20.44 4.33 -22.33
C LEU A 11 -20.19 4.55 -20.83
N ALA A 12 -20.43 3.54 -19.98
CA ALA A 12 -20.24 3.65 -18.54
C ALA A 12 -18.75 3.55 -18.13
N CYS A 13 -17.93 2.85 -18.91
CA CYS A 13 -16.49 2.71 -18.60
C CYS A 13 -15.63 3.92 -19.01
N ALA A 14 -16.10 4.75 -19.95
CA ALA A 14 -15.35 5.92 -20.41
C ALA A 14 -15.47 7.14 -19.48
N ALA A 15 -16.49 7.19 -18.62
CA ALA A 15 -16.71 8.31 -17.69
C ALA A 15 -15.90 8.20 -16.39
N LEU A 16 -15.39 7.00 -16.05
CA LEU A 16 -14.65 6.77 -14.79
C LEU A 16 -13.16 7.15 -14.88
N LEU A 17 -12.60 7.30 -16.07
CA LEU A 17 -11.18 7.60 -16.28
C LEU A 17 -10.82 9.10 -16.29
N VAL A 18 -11.80 10.00 -16.23
CA VAL A 18 -11.56 11.46 -16.31
C VAL A 18 -11.51 12.13 -14.92
N LEU A 19 -11.89 11.45 -13.84
CA LEU A 19 -11.95 12.04 -12.50
C LEU A 19 -10.70 11.81 -11.62
N ILE A 20 -9.70 11.07 -12.08
CA ILE A 20 -8.47 10.80 -11.29
C ILE A 20 -7.33 11.80 -11.59
N GLY A 21 -7.53 12.74 -12.52
CA GLY A 21 -6.46 13.62 -13.03
C GLY A 21 -6.41 15.06 -12.51
N ALA A 22 -7.18 15.44 -11.49
CA ALA A 22 -7.25 16.86 -11.08
C ALA A 22 -7.14 17.06 -9.57
N GLY A 23 -5.96 16.91 -9.03
CA GLY A 23 -5.76 17.22 -7.62
C GLY A 23 -4.33 17.20 -7.15
N CYS A 24 -3.45 18.04 -7.72
CA CYS A 24 -2.24 18.50 -7.04
C CYS A 24 -1.61 19.67 -7.84
N ALA A 25 -2.10 20.88 -7.63
CA ALA A 25 -1.35 22.10 -7.93
C ALA A 25 -1.81 23.24 -6.99
N ARG A 26 -1.27 23.28 -5.80
CA ARG A 26 -1.17 24.51 -5.03
C ARG A 26 0.28 24.98 -5.06
N CYS A 27 0.61 25.73 -6.11
CA CYS A 27 1.76 26.62 -6.09
C CYS A 27 1.38 27.87 -5.30
N THR A 28 1.94 28.05 -4.12
CA THR A 28 1.97 29.36 -3.44
C THR A 28 3.17 30.13 -3.97
N MET A 29 2.90 31.18 -4.75
CA MET A 29 3.89 32.22 -5.03
C MET A 29 4.12 33.04 -3.75
N VAL A 30 5.33 33.01 -3.22
CA VAL A 30 5.80 33.96 -2.23
C VAL A 30 6.66 34.99 -2.96
N HIS A 31 6.21 36.24 -2.92
CA HIS A 31 6.96 37.40 -3.39
C HIS A 31 8.18 37.60 -2.50
N GLY A 32 9.30 37.82 -3.14
CA GLY A 32 10.56 38.15 -2.48
C GLY A 32 10.57 39.56 -1.93
N THR A 33 11.18 39.73 -0.77
CA THR A 33 11.83 40.95 -0.31
C THR A 33 13.23 40.60 0.18
N GLN A 34 14.21 41.23 -0.45
CA GLN A 34 15.61 41.20 -0.06
C GLN A 34 15.78 41.85 1.32
N GLN A 35 16.55 41.22 2.22
CA GLN A 35 17.40 41.89 3.19
C GLN A 35 18.57 41.00 3.62
N ASP A 36 19.68 41.63 3.81
CA ASP A 36 21.06 41.20 3.94
C ASP A 36 21.42 40.34 5.18
N PRO A 37 22.64 39.78 5.24
CA PRO A 37 22.99 38.62 6.05
C PRO A 37 23.46 39.01 7.46
N VAL A 38 22.98 38.27 8.46
CA VAL A 38 23.60 38.24 9.80
C VAL A 38 23.95 36.78 10.18
N GLU A 39 25.14 36.70 10.69
CA GLU A 39 25.98 35.55 11.02
C GLU A 39 25.37 34.45 11.86
N ARG A 40 25.83 33.22 11.49
CA ARG A 40 26.31 32.14 12.36
C ARG A 40 25.54 31.78 13.63
N GLY A 41 24.86 30.67 13.59
CA GLY A 41 24.57 29.76 14.70
C GLY A 41 24.56 28.35 14.16
N GLN A 42 25.64 27.59 14.39
CA GLN A 42 25.65 26.17 14.24
C GLN A 42 24.65 25.58 15.24
N GLU A 43 23.55 24.97 14.75
CA GLU A 43 22.84 23.91 15.42
C GLU A 43 22.94 22.68 14.53
N GLU A 44 24.04 21.97 14.71
CA GLU A 44 24.10 20.54 14.43
C GLU A 44 23.16 19.85 15.42
N GLY A 45 22.25 19.02 14.93
CA GLY A 45 21.56 18.03 15.74
C GLY A 45 20.05 18.10 15.75
N ALA A 46 19.38 17.98 14.62
CA ALA A 46 17.96 17.59 14.56
C ALA A 46 17.58 17.08 13.16
N ALA A 47 18.30 16.11 12.65
CA ALA A 47 17.95 15.48 11.39
C ALA A 47 18.32 14.00 11.46
N ASP A 48 17.64 13.22 12.29
CA ASP A 48 17.59 11.77 12.24
C ASP A 48 16.50 11.17 13.17
N GLU A 49 15.45 11.91 13.51
CA GLU A 49 14.20 11.34 14.03
C GLU A 49 13.11 11.34 12.94
N ALA A 50 13.53 11.24 11.69
CA ALA A 50 12.62 11.08 10.60
C ALA A 50 12.31 9.60 10.43
N ASP A 51 11.06 9.25 10.68
CA ASP A 51 10.40 8.04 10.19
C ASP A 51 10.73 6.69 10.88
N ALA A 52 10.59 6.62 12.18
CA ALA A 52 9.93 5.43 12.71
C ALA A 52 8.48 5.51 12.18
N ALA A 53 8.24 4.89 11.04
CA ALA A 53 6.95 4.92 10.37
C ALA A 53 5.90 4.46 11.39
N LYS A 54 5.09 5.39 11.88
CA LYS A 54 4.03 5.12 12.84
C LYS A 54 3.19 3.98 12.28
N ASP A 55 2.93 2.98 13.10
CA ASP A 55 1.98 1.95 12.72
C ASP A 55 0.66 2.61 12.38
N SER A 56 0.11 2.27 11.24
CA SER A 56 -1.10 2.88 10.68
C SER A 56 -1.83 1.90 9.79
N LEU A 57 -3.08 2.20 9.46
CA LEU A 57 -3.88 1.41 8.52
C LEU A 57 -3.23 1.32 7.13
N GLU A 58 -2.42 2.30 6.74
CA GLU A 58 -1.69 2.26 5.46
C GLU A 58 -0.74 1.06 5.36
N LYS A 59 -0.15 0.62 6.48
CA LYS A 59 0.68 -0.59 6.53
C LYS A 59 -0.12 -1.89 6.41
N LEU A 60 -1.42 -1.82 6.64
CA LEU A 60 -2.33 -2.96 6.55
C LEU A 60 -3.08 -3.01 5.22
N LEU A 61 -2.81 -2.08 4.30
CA LEU A 61 -3.40 -2.14 2.97
C LEU A 61 -3.05 -3.44 2.28
N GLY A 62 -4.04 -4.04 1.61
CA GLY A 62 -3.88 -5.32 0.95
C GLY A 62 -4.03 -6.53 1.87
N THR A 63 -4.19 -6.36 3.17
CA THR A 63 -4.38 -7.48 4.08
C THR A 63 -5.82 -8.00 4.08
N LYS A 64 -5.94 -9.30 4.33
CA LYS A 64 -7.23 -9.99 4.48
C LYS A 64 -7.32 -10.63 5.85
N TRP A 65 -8.37 -10.29 6.57
CA TRP A 65 -8.63 -10.70 7.93
C TRP A 65 -9.84 -11.62 8.00
N THR A 66 -9.94 -12.43 9.02
CA THR A 66 -11.04 -13.38 9.20
C THR A 66 -11.75 -13.08 10.53
N SER A 67 -13.08 -13.09 10.53
CA SER A 67 -13.86 -12.95 11.76
C SER A 67 -13.54 -14.09 12.73
N LYS A 68 -13.71 -13.83 14.04
CA LYS A 68 -13.39 -14.80 15.09
C LYS A 68 -14.12 -16.15 14.93
N ASP A 69 -15.29 -16.16 14.31
CA ASP A 69 -16.05 -17.38 14.02
C ASP A 69 -15.76 -18.01 12.64
N GLY A 70 -14.85 -17.41 11.87
CA GLY A 70 -14.43 -17.87 10.55
C GLY A 70 -15.45 -17.65 9.42
N LYS A 71 -16.58 -16.96 9.69
CA LYS A 71 -17.70 -16.85 8.71
C LYS A 71 -17.63 -15.59 7.85
N ALA A 72 -16.87 -14.60 8.27
CA ALA A 72 -16.72 -13.37 7.52
C ALA A 72 -15.25 -13.04 7.31
N THR A 73 -14.98 -12.24 6.29
CA THR A 73 -13.65 -11.70 5.99
C THR A 73 -13.71 -10.19 5.88
N LEU A 74 -12.61 -9.53 6.26
CA LEU A 74 -12.39 -8.12 6.07
C LEU A 74 -11.15 -7.96 5.16
N SER A 75 -11.27 -7.14 4.13
CA SER A 75 -10.13 -6.69 3.33
C SER A 75 -9.94 -5.20 3.57
N ILE A 76 -8.71 -4.79 3.87
CA ILE A 76 -8.33 -3.38 4.02
C ILE A 76 -7.73 -2.94 2.70
N ILE A 77 -8.44 -2.09 1.98
CA ILE A 77 -7.98 -1.52 0.71
C ILE A 77 -7.87 -0.01 0.84
N ASN A 78 -7.21 0.62 -0.11
CA ASN A 78 -7.03 2.07 -0.06
C ASN A 78 -8.38 2.80 -0.02
N GLY A 79 -8.66 3.47 1.09
CA GLY A 79 -9.89 4.22 1.34
C GLY A 79 -11.13 3.37 1.60
N ALA A 80 -11.05 2.05 1.80
CA ALA A 80 -12.22 1.25 2.15
C ALA A 80 -11.91 -0.01 2.98
N PHE A 81 -12.84 -0.34 3.87
CA PHE A 81 -12.99 -1.64 4.50
C PHE A 81 -14.04 -2.44 3.74
N VAL A 82 -13.69 -3.63 3.28
CA VAL A 82 -14.61 -4.52 2.54
C VAL A 82 -14.85 -5.77 3.37
N GLU A 83 -16.02 -5.87 3.96
CA GLU A 83 -16.47 -7.02 4.75
C GLU A 83 -17.28 -7.96 3.87
N ARG A 84 -17.03 -9.27 3.94
CA ARG A 84 -17.75 -10.30 3.18
C ARG A 84 -18.12 -11.47 4.08
N ALA A 85 -19.38 -11.89 4.01
CA ALA A 85 -19.87 -13.13 4.60
C ALA A 85 -20.86 -13.77 3.65
N ALA A 86 -20.78 -15.10 3.43
CA ALA A 86 -21.66 -15.90 2.55
C ALA A 86 -22.27 -15.12 1.37
N ASP A 87 -23.45 -14.49 1.60
CA ASP A 87 -24.23 -13.77 0.58
C ASP A 87 -24.24 -12.24 0.80
N GLU A 88 -23.41 -11.73 1.73
CA GLU A 88 -23.42 -10.31 2.10
C GLU A 88 -22.03 -9.69 1.89
N GLU A 89 -22.01 -8.50 1.25
CA GLU A 89 -20.84 -7.65 1.16
C GLU A 89 -21.18 -6.26 1.69
N LYS A 90 -20.34 -5.72 2.55
CA LYS A 90 -20.44 -4.36 3.08
C LYS A 90 -19.15 -3.61 2.79
N VAL A 91 -19.29 -2.40 2.30
CA VAL A 91 -18.18 -1.48 2.08
C VAL A 91 -18.37 -0.30 3.02
N THR A 92 -17.32 0.03 3.76
CA THR A 92 -17.22 1.24 4.56
C THR A 92 -16.03 2.03 4.06
N TYR A 93 -16.28 3.21 3.49
CA TYR A 93 -15.20 4.11 3.05
C TYR A 93 -14.58 4.78 4.25
N TRP A 94 -13.26 4.98 4.23
CA TRP A 94 -12.54 5.64 5.30
C TRP A 94 -11.47 6.61 4.77
N GLU A 95 -11.22 7.65 5.56
CA GLU A 95 -10.14 8.61 5.37
C GLU A 95 -9.37 8.73 6.69
N PRO A 96 -8.03 8.70 6.67
CA PRO A 96 -7.22 8.79 7.90
C PRO A 96 -7.33 10.20 8.51
N GLU A 97 -7.32 10.26 9.84
CA GLU A 97 -7.24 11.52 10.57
C GLU A 97 -5.96 11.56 11.41
N ASN A 98 -5.83 10.67 12.40
CA ASN A 98 -4.66 10.62 13.28
C ASN A 98 -4.40 9.18 13.75
N ALA A 99 -3.15 8.74 13.70
CA ALA A 99 -2.71 7.46 14.22
C ALA A 99 -1.90 7.65 15.52
N ASN A 100 -2.14 6.78 16.50
CA ASN A 100 -1.39 6.71 17.75
C ASN A 100 -0.87 5.28 17.93
N ALA A 101 0.43 5.13 18.11
CA ALA A 101 1.03 3.84 18.42
C ALA A 101 0.88 3.53 19.91
N ASP A 102 0.52 2.29 20.23
CA ASP A 102 0.44 1.74 21.58
C ASP A 102 1.38 0.55 21.73
N ASP A 103 1.67 0.13 22.97
CA ASP A 103 2.49 -1.05 23.24
C ASP A 103 1.81 -2.32 22.66
N GLY A 104 2.34 -2.83 21.54
CA GLY A 104 1.84 -4.04 20.87
C GLY A 104 0.72 -3.83 19.86
N GLY A 105 0.42 -2.58 19.47
CA GLY A 105 -0.58 -2.25 18.48
C GLY A 105 -0.62 -0.78 18.14
N PHE A 106 -1.74 -0.35 17.52
CA PHE A 106 -2.00 1.07 17.29
C PHE A 106 -3.50 1.36 17.27
N SER A 107 -3.86 2.62 17.42
CA SER A 107 -5.21 3.11 17.18
C SER A 107 -5.18 4.28 16.20
N GLU A 108 -6.14 4.33 15.31
CA GLU A 108 -6.27 5.38 14.31
C GLU A 108 -7.68 5.92 14.26
N SER A 109 -7.81 7.25 14.41
CA SER A 109 -9.07 7.94 14.16
C SER A 109 -9.26 8.07 12.66
N VAL A 110 -10.43 7.69 12.18
CA VAL A 110 -10.80 7.75 10.77
C VAL A 110 -12.16 8.39 10.59
N TRP A 111 -12.36 9.06 9.48
CA TRP A 111 -13.68 9.49 9.03
C TRP A 111 -14.26 8.39 8.15
N VAL A 112 -15.44 7.87 8.50
CA VAL A 112 -16.09 6.77 7.77
C VAL A 112 -17.42 7.18 7.15
N SER A 113 -17.76 6.54 6.04
CA SER A 113 -19.04 6.71 5.34
C SER A 113 -19.50 5.42 4.65
N ASP A 114 -20.80 5.29 4.44
CA ASP A 114 -21.40 4.14 3.74
C ASP A 114 -21.33 4.27 2.21
N SER A 115 -21.04 5.45 1.71
CA SER A 115 -20.84 5.71 0.28
C SER A 115 -19.98 6.97 0.12
N ILE A 116 -19.40 7.14 -1.07
CA ILE A 116 -18.53 8.28 -1.41
C ILE A 116 -19.25 9.64 -1.23
N THR A 117 -20.59 9.63 -1.31
CA THR A 117 -21.42 10.86 -1.22
C THR A 117 -22.13 11.01 0.12
N SER A 118 -22.00 10.05 1.04
CA SER A 118 -22.64 10.13 2.35
C SER A 118 -21.87 11.06 3.29
N ALA A 119 -22.57 11.56 4.30
CA ALA A 119 -21.92 12.28 5.40
C ALA A 119 -20.93 11.35 6.11
N GLN A 120 -19.76 11.88 6.39
CA GLN A 120 -18.73 11.17 7.15
C GLN A 120 -19.01 11.28 8.65
N THR A 121 -18.69 10.23 9.38
CA THR A 121 -18.74 10.19 10.83
C THR A 121 -17.39 9.74 11.39
N PRO A 122 -16.94 10.28 12.54
CA PRO A 122 -15.70 9.84 13.14
C PRO A 122 -15.84 8.41 13.67
N SER A 123 -14.82 7.61 13.51
CA SER A 123 -14.72 6.25 14.05
C SER A 123 -13.31 5.97 14.51
N LEU A 124 -13.15 5.04 15.44
CA LEU A 124 -11.85 4.61 15.94
C LEU A 124 -11.57 3.18 15.47
N VAL A 125 -10.49 3.00 14.76
CA VAL A 125 -9.94 1.69 14.46
C VAL A 125 -8.87 1.37 15.50
N ARG A 126 -8.89 0.17 16.04
CA ARG A 126 -7.86 -0.36 16.94
C ARG A 126 -7.29 -1.64 16.35
N VAL A 127 -6.00 -1.75 16.41
CA VAL A 127 -5.26 -2.95 16.02
C VAL A 127 -4.40 -3.35 17.20
N ASP A 128 -4.66 -4.54 17.73
CA ASP A 128 -4.00 -5.07 18.92
C ASP A 128 -3.28 -6.37 18.56
N ALA A 129 -2.10 -6.59 19.13
CA ALA A 129 -1.41 -7.87 19.04
C ALA A 129 -2.20 -8.96 19.80
N VAL A 130 -2.21 -10.19 19.26
CA VAL A 130 -2.79 -11.36 19.92
C VAL A 130 -1.73 -12.39 20.27
N GLU A 131 -2.06 -13.33 21.18
CA GLU A 131 -1.11 -14.26 21.80
C GLU A 131 -0.23 -15.06 20.82
N ASN A 132 -0.69 -15.30 19.60
CA ASN A 132 0.03 -16.09 18.59
C ASN A 132 0.90 -15.22 17.65
N GLY A 133 1.18 -13.97 18.01
CA GLY A 133 1.92 -13.04 17.16
C GLY A 133 1.12 -12.48 15.98
N GLY A 134 -0.15 -12.85 15.85
CA GLY A 134 -1.08 -12.23 14.92
C GLY A 134 -1.63 -10.89 15.45
N MET A 135 -2.64 -10.35 14.77
CA MET A 135 -3.29 -9.11 15.17
C MET A 135 -4.80 -9.26 15.15
N ALA A 136 -5.48 -8.46 15.97
CA ALA A 136 -6.92 -8.26 15.95
C ALA A 136 -7.22 -6.82 15.55
N ILE A 137 -8.18 -6.63 14.65
CA ILE A 137 -8.69 -5.30 14.29
C ILE A 137 -10.13 -5.15 14.71
N THR A 138 -10.45 -4.01 15.30
CA THR A 138 -11.80 -3.63 15.72
C THR A 138 -12.14 -2.23 15.22
N CYS A 139 -13.40 -2.02 14.89
CA CYS A 139 -13.94 -0.71 14.54
C CYS A 139 -15.46 -0.72 14.79
N ASP A 140 -15.97 0.33 15.42
CA ASP A 140 -17.41 0.47 15.68
C ASP A 140 -18.25 0.58 14.39
N SER A 141 -17.60 0.90 13.27
CA SER A 141 -18.25 1.03 11.97
C SER A 141 -18.25 -0.27 11.15
N PHE A 142 -17.68 -1.35 11.64
CA PHE A 142 -17.81 -2.65 11.01
C PHE A 142 -19.26 -3.16 11.13
N LYS A 143 -19.77 -3.78 10.07
CA LYS A 143 -21.18 -4.11 9.91
C LYS A 143 -21.50 -5.59 10.00
N ILE A 144 -20.52 -6.45 9.73
CA ILE A 144 -20.69 -7.90 9.72
C ILE A 144 -20.09 -8.54 10.96
N SER A 145 -18.89 -8.11 11.37
CA SER A 145 -18.27 -8.61 12.61
C SER A 145 -17.58 -7.47 13.34
N ALA A 146 -17.70 -7.42 14.67
CA ALA A 146 -17.04 -6.39 15.47
C ALA A 146 -15.50 -6.56 15.53
N THR A 147 -14.99 -7.75 15.24
CA THR A 147 -13.57 -8.08 15.37
C THR A 147 -13.15 -9.04 14.25
N TYR A 148 -12.03 -8.73 13.64
CA TYR A 148 -11.35 -9.60 12.69
C TYR A 148 -9.94 -9.89 13.15
N LEU A 149 -9.43 -11.05 12.77
CA LEU A 149 -8.12 -11.56 13.16
C LEU A 149 -7.30 -11.82 11.90
N ILE A 150 -5.99 -11.61 12.00
CA ILE A 150 -5.01 -12.04 11.02
C ILE A 150 -3.90 -12.77 11.78
N ASP A 151 -3.47 -13.92 11.24
CA ASP A 151 -2.34 -14.63 11.79
C ASP A 151 -1.04 -13.83 11.57
N ALA A 152 0.00 -14.12 12.36
CA ALA A 152 1.32 -13.58 12.11
C ALA A 152 1.75 -13.85 10.66
N PRO A 153 2.48 -12.94 10.01
CA PRO A 153 3.11 -13.27 8.75
C PRO A 153 3.97 -14.53 8.93
N GLU A 154 3.79 -15.51 8.06
CA GLU A 154 4.68 -16.67 8.08
C GLU A 154 6.09 -16.19 7.70
N ASP A 155 7.10 -16.58 8.48
CA ASP A 155 8.51 -16.42 8.12
C ASP A 155 8.86 -17.35 6.96
N GLY A 156 8.24 -17.10 5.82
CA GLY A 156 8.39 -17.86 4.59
C GLY A 156 9.28 -17.12 3.59
N GLU A 157 9.95 -17.90 2.75
CA GLU A 157 10.64 -17.35 1.59
C GLU A 157 9.59 -16.88 0.57
N LEU A 158 9.73 -15.64 0.07
CA LEU A 158 8.86 -15.11 -0.97
C LEU A 158 8.99 -15.96 -2.24
N ALA A 159 7.91 -16.57 -2.68
CA ALA A 159 7.89 -17.29 -3.95
C ALA A 159 7.93 -16.28 -5.10
N ILE A 160 8.87 -16.44 -6.02
CA ILE A 160 8.97 -15.56 -7.18
C ILE A 160 8.58 -16.35 -8.44
N SER A 161 7.57 -15.85 -9.14
CA SER A 161 7.10 -16.39 -10.41
C SER A 161 7.67 -15.58 -11.57
N GLY A 162 8.22 -16.27 -12.57
CA GLY A 162 8.86 -15.68 -13.75
C GLY A 162 10.31 -16.08 -13.92
N ASN A 163 10.93 -15.67 -15.04
CA ASN A 163 12.32 -16.03 -15.35
C ASN A 163 13.30 -14.98 -14.79
N ILE A 164 13.53 -15.01 -13.48
CA ILE A 164 14.39 -14.05 -12.78
C ILE A 164 15.85 -14.16 -13.23
N ASP A 165 16.31 -15.33 -13.65
CA ASP A 165 17.66 -15.51 -14.20
C ASP A 165 17.86 -14.67 -15.48
N HIS A 166 16.80 -14.55 -16.29
CA HIS A 166 16.81 -13.70 -17.48
C HIS A 166 16.86 -12.21 -17.09
N LEU A 167 16.02 -11.78 -16.14
CA LEU A 167 16.05 -10.41 -15.62
C LEU A 167 17.43 -10.05 -15.05
N ALA A 168 18.00 -10.92 -14.20
CA ALA A 168 19.32 -10.72 -13.62
C ALA A 168 20.42 -10.57 -14.67
N THR A 169 20.37 -11.40 -15.72
CA THR A 169 21.29 -11.33 -16.87
C THR A 169 21.18 -10.00 -17.62
N LEU A 170 19.94 -9.54 -17.91
CA LEU A 170 19.71 -8.28 -18.61
C LEU A 170 20.09 -7.06 -17.77
N ALA A 171 19.87 -7.13 -16.45
CA ALA A 171 20.22 -6.07 -15.52
C ALA A 171 21.70 -6.07 -15.10
N GLY A 172 22.46 -7.14 -15.44
CA GLY A 172 23.87 -7.25 -15.11
C GLY A 172 24.15 -7.44 -13.61
N VAL A 173 23.22 -8.08 -12.87
CA VAL A 173 23.32 -8.32 -11.43
C VAL A 173 23.09 -9.78 -11.09
N GLU A 174 23.46 -10.18 -9.87
CA GLU A 174 23.15 -11.51 -9.37
C GLU A 174 21.65 -11.62 -9.02
N LYS A 175 21.06 -12.78 -9.31
CA LYS A 175 19.66 -13.10 -9.02
C LYS A 175 19.32 -12.88 -7.55
N ASP A 176 20.20 -13.33 -6.65
CA ASP A 176 20.00 -13.23 -5.20
C ASP A 176 19.87 -11.77 -4.72
N GLY A 177 20.50 -10.83 -5.41
CA GLY A 177 20.35 -9.41 -5.14
C GLY A 177 18.93 -8.89 -5.44
N ILE A 178 18.33 -9.33 -6.54
CA ILE A 178 16.94 -9.00 -6.90
C ILE A 178 15.98 -9.64 -5.90
N VAL A 179 16.17 -10.94 -5.62
CA VAL A 179 15.34 -11.70 -4.67
C VAL A 179 15.39 -11.08 -3.28
N GLY A 180 16.59 -10.78 -2.77
CA GLY A 180 16.76 -10.14 -1.46
C GLY A 180 16.06 -8.78 -1.38
N CYS A 181 16.21 -7.95 -2.41
CA CYS A 181 15.57 -6.64 -2.47
C CYS A 181 14.04 -6.73 -2.48
N LEU A 182 13.45 -7.70 -3.21
CA LEU A 182 12.02 -7.98 -3.19
C LEU A 182 11.55 -8.47 -1.82
N GLN A 183 12.29 -9.39 -1.20
CA GLN A 183 11.96 -9.91 0.14
C GLN A 183 11.98 -8.82 1.20
N ASP A 184 12.97 -7.93 1.17
CA ASP A 184 13.07 -6.80 2.11
C ASP A 184 11.92 -5.81 1.90
N PHE A 185 11.55 -5.53 0.65
CA PHE A 185 10.39 -4.70 0.34
C PHE A 185 9.10 -5.33 0.88
N VAL A 186 8.86 -6.61 0.59
CA VAL A 186 7.65 -7.32 1.01
C VAL A 186 7.55 -7.37 2.53
N ARG A 187 8.64 -7.70 3.24
CA ARG A 187 8.66 -7.70 4.72
C ARG A 187 8.30 -6.34 5.32
N SER A 188 8.71 -5.25 4.67
CA SER A 188 8.50 -3.89 5.20
C SER A 188 7.17 -3.26 4.78
N ARG A 189 6.61 -3.64 3.61
CA ARG A 189 5.46 -2.95 3.00
C ARG A 189 4.23 -3.83 2.78
N SER A 190 4.42 -5.13 2.56
CA SER A 190 3.35 -6.09 2.26
C SER A 190 3.64 -7.45 2.91
N PRO A 191 3.79 -7.50 4.26
CA PRO A 191 4.33 -8.67 4.95
C PRO A 191 3.50 -9.94 4.78
N TYR A 192 2.27 -9.83 4.32
CA TYR A 192 1.37 -10.96 4.06
C TYR A 192 1.39 -11.47 2.61
N ALA A 193 2.10 -10.80 1.70
CA ALA A 193 2.29 -11.30 0.35
C ALA A 193 3.24 -12.52 0.37
N LYS A 194 2.85 -13.58 -0.33
CA LYS A 194 3.60 -14.85 -0.40
C LYS A 194 4.24 -15.05 -1.77
N THR A 195 3.75 -14.36 -2.78
CA THR A 195 4.21 -14.50 -4.17
C THR A 195 4.42 -13.14 -4.82
N ALA A 196 5.53 -12.98 -5.53
CA ALA A 196 5.78 -11.88 -6.45
C ALA A 196 5.86 -12.41 -7.87
N THR A 197 5.00 -11.94 -8.76
CA THR A 197 4.95 -12.35 -10.16
C THR A 197 5.59 -11.28 -11.05
N TRP A 198 6.65 -11.64 -11.75
CA TRP A 198 7.28 -10.76 -12.71
C TRP A 198 6.39 -10.57 -13.95
N ASP A 199 6.28 -9.33 -14.45
CA ASP A 199 5.50 -9.00 -15.66
C ASP A 199 6.17 -9.46 -16.97
N GLY A 200 7.45 -9.84 -16.91
CA GLY A 200 8.23 -10.28 -18.07
C GLY A 200 8.86 -9.15 -18.89
N GLU A 201 8.69 -7.91 -18.47
CA GLU A 201 9.22 -6.73 -19.16
C GLU A 201 10.44 -6.14 -18.45
N VAL A 202 11.40 -5.63 -19.24
CA VAL A 202 12.60 -4.97 -18.73
C VAL A 202 12.76 -3.64 -19.47
N TYR A 203 12.80 -2.57 -18.71
CA TYR A 203 13.03 -1.22 -19.22
C TYR A 203 14.49 -0.83 -18.97
N ILE A 204 15.19 -0.45 -20.03
CA ILE A 204 16.60 -0.06 -19.95
C ILE A 204 16.74 1.41 -20.33
N ASP A 205 17.19 2.22 -19.37
CA ASP A 205 17.62 3.59 -19.61
C ASP A 205 19.15 3.62 -19.78
N ALA A 206 19.55 3.66 -21.03
CA ALA A 206 20.98 3.66 -21.40
C ALA A 206 21.68 4.99 -21.01
N ASN A 207 20.95 6.11 -20.86
CA ASN A 207 21.55 7.39 -20.50
C ASN A 207 21.92 7.42 -19.02
N ASP A 208 21.03 6.89 -18.19
CA ASP A 208 21.23 6.84 -16.73
C ASP A 208 21.87 5.52 -16.26
N ASN A 209 22.15 4.59 -17.18
CA ASN A 209 22.63 3.25 -16.87
C ASN A 209 21.76 2.53 -15.84
N LYS A 210 20.43 2.64 -16.02
CA LYS A 210 19.44 2.02 -15.13
C LYS A 210 18.62 0.98 -15.86
N THR A 211 18.31 -0.06 -15.15
CA THR A 211 17.36 -1.10 -15.59
C THR A 211 16.23 -1.19 -14.59
N SER A 212 14.99 -1.24 -15.06
CA SER A 212 13.83 -1.42 -14.18
C SER A 212 12.89 -2.50 -14.69
N SER A 213 12.18 -3.11 -13.75
CA SER A 213 11.21 -4.16 -14.03
C SER A 213 10.18 -4.22 -12.92
N THR A 214 8.96 -4.68 -13.22
CA THR A 214 7.85 -4.69 -12.27
C THR A 214 7.42 -6.09 -11.87
N PHE A 215 6.95 -6.19 -10.64
CA PHE A 215 6.40 -7.39 -10.04
C PHE A 215 5.05 -7.08 -9.44
N THR A 216 4.10 -7.98 -9.61
CA THR A 216 2.80 -7.91 -8.94
C THR A 216 2.80 -8.86 -7.75
N LEU A 217 2.48 -8.35 -6.56
CA LEU A 217 2.30 -9.17 -5.37
C LEU A 217 0.91 -9.82 -5.35
N ASP A 218 0.79 -10.95 -4.67
CA ASP A 218 -0.48 -11.69 -4.50
C ASP A 218 -1.34 -11.15 -3.35
N ASP A 219 -1.09 -9.92 -2.92
CA ASP A 219 -1.96 -9.23 -1.99
C ASP A 219 -3.31 -8.83 -2.63
N PRO A 220 -4.37 -8.56 -1.85
CA PRO A 220 -5.68 -8.20 -2.39
C PRO A 220 -5.71 -6.95 -3.27
N ASN A 221 -4.72 -6.07 -3.16
CA ASN A 221 -4.59 -4.87 -4.00
C ASN A 221 -3.79 -5.12 -5.27
N GLY A 222 -3.13 -6.28 -5.39
CA GLY A 222 -2.20 -6.53 -6.48
C GLY A 222 -1.08 -5.49 -6.50
N THR A 223 -0.45 -5.26 -5.33
CA THR A 223 0.61 -4.25 -5.19
C THR A 223 1.69 -4.47 -6.23
N ILE A 224 2.04 -3.40 -6.93
CA ILE A 224 3.10 -3.41 -7.95
C ILE A 224 4.37 -2.90 -7.32
N VAL A 225 5.42 -3.70 -7.41
CA VAL A 225 6.78 -3.35 -6.95
C VAL A 225 7.68 -3.16 -8.16
N THR A 226 8.31 -2.01 -8.27
CA THR A 226 9.31 -1.75 -9.31
C THR A 226 10.70 -1.97 -8.73
N ILE A 227 11.44 -2.93 -9.28
CA ILE A 227 12.88 -3.09 -9.02
C ILE A 227 13.63 -2.18 -9.96
N VAL A 228 14.55 -1.40 -9.41
CA VAL A 228 15.47 -0.56 -10.17
C VAL A 228 16.90 -0.97 -9.86
N VAL A 229 17.65 -1.30 -10.89
CA VAL A 229 19.09 -1.57 -10.84
C VAL A 229 19.82 -0.37 -11.41
N ASP A 230 20.61 0.29 -10.57
CA ASP A 230 21.53 1.36 -10.98
C ASP A 230 22.90 0.73 -11.27
N GLY A 231 23.19 0.55 -12.55
CA GLY A 231 24.44 -0.07 -13.00
C GLY A 231 25.67 0.80 -12.73
N ALA A 232 25.51 2.11 -12.58
CA ALA A 232 26.62 3.00 -12.24
C ALA A 232 26.97 2.92 -10.76
N ALA A 233 25.96 2.81 -9.90
CA ALA A 233 26.14 2.70 -8.44
C ALA A 233 26.29 1.24 -7.96
N GLY A 234 25.97 0.26 -8.79
CA GLY A 234 25.91 -1.16 -8.40
C GLY A 234 24.82 -1.44 -7.36
N LYS A 235 23.74 -0.65 -7.36
CA LYS A 235 22.70 -0.67 -6.34
C LYS A 235 21.39 -1.22 -6.90
N ILE A 236 20.73 -2.08 -6.13
CA ILE A 236 19.36 -2.54 -6.40
C ILE A 236 18.44 -1.88 -5.37
N SER A 237 17.29 -1.41 -5.80
CA SER A 237 16.26 -0.82 -4.96
C SER A 237 14.86 -1.23 -5.41
N ALA A 238 13.93 -1.31 -4.46
CA ALA A 238 12.51 -1.57 -4.69
C ALA A 238 11.68 -0.33 -4.30
N MET A 239 10.66 0.00 -5.09
CA MET A 239 9.77 1.11 -4.84
C MET A 239 8.32 0.75 -5.22
#